data_9c0b7a0f8cc18caca61bebb5ea625d6e
#
_entry.id   9c0b7a0f8cc18caca61bebb5ea625d6e
#
_cell.length_a   1.000
_cell.length_b   1.000
_cell.length_c   1.000
_cell.angle_alpha   90.00
_cell.angle_beta   90.00
_cell.angle_gamma   90.00
#
_symmetry.space_group_name_H-M   'P 1'
#
loop_
_entity.id
_entity.type
_entity.pdbx_description
1 polymer ?
#
loop_
_entity_poly.entity_id
_entity_poly.type
_entity_poly.pdbx_seq_one_letter_code
_entity_poly.pdbx_strand_id
1 'polypeptide(L)'
;MCGIVGAVAERNITPILLEGLKRLEYRGYDSAGVAVLDDACHLHRLRRSGKVAELEQAQQDEQLTGRLGIAHTRWATHGAPCERNAHPHFSGDDLAVVHNGIIENHEALRQQLKGLGYTFLSDTDTEVIVHLLHHKLGELGDLTVALKSAVKELHGAYGLAVVSAKQPDRLLAARSGSPLVIGLGLGENFLASDQLALRQVTDRFMYLEEGDIAEIRRDSVKIWDVDGQAVERESVQYHEGAEAADKGEYRHFMLKEIHEQPKVVQRTLEGRLGDHQVLVQAFGPQAAELFAKVRNVQIVACGTSYHAGMVARYWLEELAGIPCQVEVASEFRYRKVVVQPDTLFVTISQSGETADSLAALRNAKSRSEKEGRYLASLAICNVGISSLVRESDLTLLTQAGPEIGVASTKAFTTQLVGLLLLTLSLGQVRGTLAPALEAELIDELRRLPTRLGEALAMDTTVEKISEHFAEKHHTLFLGRGAQYPVAMEGALKLKEISYIHAEAYPAGELKHGPLALVDADMPVVTVAPNNELLEKLKSNLQEVRARGGELIVFADREAGIENGEGTFIVSMPHIHDVLAPILYTIPLQLLSYYVAVLRGTDVDQPRNLAKSVTVE
;
A
#
# COMPACT_ATOMS: atom_id res chain seq x y z
N MET A 1 0.60 -9.54 -4.60
CA MET A 1 -0.82 -9.64 -4.25
C MET A 1 -1.65 -9.90 -5.49
N CYS A 2 -2.72 -10.71 -5.36
CA CYS A 2 -3.56 -11.12 -6.47
C CYS A 2 -4.33 -9.98 -7.14
N GLY A 3 -4.53 -10.07 -8.46
CA GLY A 3 -5.36 -9.18 -9.24
C GLY A 3 -6.50 -9.93 -9.92
N ILE A 4 -7.73 -9.41 -9.82
CA ILE A 4 -8.90 -9.94 -10.52
C ILE A 4 -9.31 -8.98 -11.61
N VAL A 5 -9.65 -9.51 -12.80
CA VAL A 5 -10.34 -8.81 -13.88
C VAL A 5 -11.46 -9.70 -14.41
N GLY A 6 -12.64 -9.14 -14.64
CA GLY A 6 -13.77 -9.83 -15.26
C GLY A 6 -14.44 -8.91 -16.29
N ALA A 7 -15.05 -9.48 -17.31
CA ALA A 7 -15.74 -8.71 -18.32
C ALA A 7 -16.94 -9.49 -18.92
N VAL A 8 -18.00 -8.76 -19.23
CA VAL A 8 -19.16 -9.21 -20.01
C VAL A 8 -19.49 -8.15 -21.05
N ALA A 9 -19.40 -8.51 -22.35
CA ALA A 9 -19.51 -7.55 -23.46
C ALA A 9 -20.07 -8.22 -24.72
N GLU A 10 -20.33 -7.42 -25.77
CA GLU A 10 -20.63 -7.93 -27.12
C GLU A 10 -19.37 -8.23 -27.93
N ARG A 11 -18.26 -7.62 -27.58
CA ARG A 11 -16.97 -7.77 -28.24
C ARG A 11 -16.09 -8.82 -27.56
N ASN A 12 -15.03 -9.24 -28.23
CA ASN A 12 -14.02 -10.10 -27.61
C ASN A 12 -13.37 -9.39 -26.40
N ILE A 13 -13.48 -10.02 -25.22
CA ILE A 13 -13.01 -9.46 -23.96
C ILE A 13 -11.56 -9.88 -23.62
N THR A 14 -11.00 -10.86 -24.29
CA THR A 14 -9.68 -11.40 -23.97
C THR A 14 -8.58 -10.33 -23.90
N PRO A 15 -8.49 -9.38 -24.88
CA PRO A 15 -7.52 -8.29 -24.82
C PRO A 15 -7.74 -7.37 -23.61
N ILE A 16 -9.00 -7.15 -23.19
CA ILE A 16 -9.34 -6.32 -22.02
C ILE A 16 -8.85 -7.00 -20.74
N LEU A 17 -9.10 -8.31 -20.63
CA LEU A 17 -8.67 -9.09 -19.47
C LEU A 17 -7.14 -9.07 -19.32
N LEU A 18 -6.40 -9.32 -20.41
CA LEU A 18 -4.93 -9.34 -20.38
C LEU A 18 -4.34 -7.97 -20.07
N GLU A 19 -4.84 -6.90 -20.71
CA GLU A 19 -4.37 -5.55 -20.42
C GLU A 19 -4.71 -5.13 -18.98
N GLY A 20 -5.89 -5.51 -18.48
CA GLY A 20 -6.26 -5.29 -17.08
C GLY A 20 -5.31 -6.01 -16.12
N LEU A 21 -4.92 -7.26 -16.40
CA LEU A 21 -3.92 -7.96 -15.59
C LEU A 21 -2.55 -7.30 -15.63
N LYS A 22 -2.07 -6.83 -16.79
CA LYS A 22 -0.81 -6.07 -16.91
C LYS A 22 -0.80 -4.85 -15.98
N ARG A 23 -1.92 -4.13 -15.94
CA ARG A 23 -2.09 -2.96 -15.07
C ARG A 23 -2.14 -3.32 -13.59
N LEU A 24 -2.37 -4.59 -13.23
CA LEU A 24 -2.35 -5.09 -11.86
C LEU A 24 -1.04 -5.78 -11.48
N GLU A 25 -0.10 -6.01 -12.41
CA GLU A 25 1.18 -6.68 -12.14
C GLU A 25 2.01 -5.99 -11.06
N TYR A 26 1.91 -4.65 -10.94
CA TYR A 26 2.60 -3.90 -9.89
C TYR A 26 2.23 -4.37 -8.47
N ARG A 27 1.09 -5.04 -8.30
CA ARG A 27 0.66 -5.61 -7.03
C ARG A 27 1.42 -6.88 -6.62
N GLY A 28 2.22 -7.45 -7.53
CA GLY A 28 2.95 -8.71 -7.35
C GLY A 28 2.25 -9.90 -8.01
N TYR A 29 3.04 -10.86 -8.48
CA TYR A 29 2.56 -12.05 -9.20
C TYR A 29 3.57 -13.21 -9.05
N ASP A 30 3.07 -14.45 -9.15
CA ASP A 30 3.85 -15.65 -9.38
C ASP A 30 3.31 -16.47 -10.55
N SER A 31 2.06 -16.22 -10.91
CA SER A 31 1.38 -16.86 -12.02
C SER A 31 0.21 -16.00 -12.49
N ALA A 32 -0.22 -16.21 -13.72
CA ALA A 32 -1.38 -15.56 -14.30
C ALA A 32 -2.24 -16.56 -15.07
N GLY A 33 -3.53 -16.25 -15.21
CA GLY A 33 -4.42 -17.08 -16.03
C GLY A 33 -5.75 -16.40 -16.34
N VAL A 34 -6.42 -16.98 -17.32
CA VAL A 34 -7.69 -16.50 -17.85
C VAL A 34 -8.65 -17.66 -18.10
N ALA A 35 -9.93 -17.44 -17.85
CA ALA A 35 -11.03 -18.28 -18.32
C ALA A 35 -11.97 -17.45 -19.19
N VAL A 36 -12.24 -17.91 -20.40
CA VAL A 36 -13.07 -17.23 -21.37
C VAL A 36 -14.14 -18.18 -21.90
N LEU A 37 -15.36 -17.70 -21.96
CA LEU A 37 -16.49 -18.42 -22.54
C LEU A 37 -16.61 -18.02 -24.02
N ASP A 38 -16.49 -19.00 -24.92
CA ASP A 38 -16.62 -18.80 -26.35
C ASP A 38 -18.10 -18.65 -26.79
N ASP A 39 -18.33 -18.37 -28.07
CA ASP A 39 -19.68 -18.21 -28.63
C ASP A 39 -20.49 -19.53 -28.66
N ALA A 40 -19.82 -20.68 -28.51
CA ALA A 40 -20.44 -22.00 -28.39
C ALA A 40 -20.73 -22.40 -26.93
N CYS A 41 -20.54 -21.46 -25.98
CA CYS A 41 -20.68 -21.65 -24.55
C CYS A 41 -19.73 -22.71 -23.97
N HIS A 42 -18.55 -22.89 -24.55
CA HIS A 42 -17.49 -23.68 -23.94
C HIS A 42 -16.55 -22.76 -23.14
N LEU A 43 -16.22 -23.21 -21.94
CA LEU A 43 -15.32 -22.46 -21.05
C LEU A 43 -13.87 -22.93 -21.25
N HIS A 44 -13.04 -22.06 -21.78
CA HIS A 44 -11.62 -22.31 -22.03
C HIS A 44 -10.76 -21.69 -20.93
N ARG A 45 -9.68 -22.38 -20.54
CA ARG A 45 -8.74 -21.94 -19.51
C ARG A 45 -7.31 -21.93 -20.02
N LEU A 46 -6.61 -20.82 -19.80
CA LEU A 46 -5.18 -20.68 -20.05
C LEU A 46 -4.49 -20.16 -18.80
N ARG A 47 -3.38 -20.79 -18.41
CA ARG A 47 -2.60 -20.45 -17.21
C ARG A 47 -1.11 -20.54 -17.50
N ARG A 48 -0.31 -19.64 -16.90
CA ARG A 48 1.15 -19.67 -16.96
C ARG A 48 1.75 -19.26 -15.61
N SER A 49 2.88 -19.86 -15.27
CA SER A 49 3.74 -19.37 -14.19
C SER A 49 4.53 -18.16 -14.69
N GLY A 50 4.78 -17.17 -13.83
CA GLY A 50 5.53 -15.96 -14.18
C GLY A 50 4.65 -14.77 -14.53
N LYS A 51 5.19 -13.86 -15.37
CA LYS A 51 4.56 -12.59 -15.75
C LYS A 51 3.35 -12.76 -16.65
N VAL A 52 2.48 -11.74 -16.70
CA VAL A 52 1.34 -11.69 -17.65
C VAL A 52 1.82 -11.78 -19.10
N ALA A 53 3.04 -11.34 -19.39
CA ALA A 53 3.65 -11.50 -20.71
C ALA A 53 3.74 -12.98 -21.17
N GLU A 54 3.99 -13.92 -20.27
CA GLU A 54 4.00 -15.36 -20.57
C GLU A 54 2.59 -15.87 -20.92
N LEU A 55 1.58 -15.37 -20.21
CA LEU A 55 0.18 -15.68 -20.51
C LEU A 55 -0.24 -15.07 -21.85
N GLU A 56 0.19 -13.86 -22.15
CA GLU A 56 -0.09 -13.17 -23.40
C GLU A 56 0.55 -13.89 -24.61
N GLN A 57 1.79 -14.36 -24.47
CA GLN A 57 2.43 -15.16 -25.51
C GLN A 57 1.66 -16.46 -25.77
N ALA A 58 1.26 -17.16 -24.73
CA ALA A 58 0.46 -18.37 -24.85
C ALA A 58 -0.93 -18.11 -25.47
N GLN A 59 -1.52 -16.95 -25.18
CA GLN A 59 -2.80 -16.53 -25.77
C GLN A 59 -2.68 -16.28 -27.29
N GLN A 60 -1.54 -15.75 -27.76
CA GLN A 60 -1.29 -15.59 -29.20
C GLN A 60 -1.28 -16.93 -29.96
N ASP A 61 -0.80 -17.98 -29.31
CA ASP A 61 -0.76 -19.32 -29.89
C ASP A 61 -2.15 -20.00 -29.87
N GLU A 62 -2.91 -19.85 -28.77
CA GLU A 62 -4.22 -20.49 -28.58
C GLU A 62 -5.41 -19.68 -29.12
N GLN A 63 -5.24 -18.37 -29.34
CA GLN A 63 -6.24 -17.45 -29.90
C GLN A 63 -7.62 -17.52 -29.20
N LEU A 64 -7.65 -17.58 -27.88
CA LEU A 64 -8.89 -17.57 -27.11
C LEU A 64 -9.70 -16.31 -27.36
N THR A 65 -10.97 -16.47 -27.70
CA THR A 65 -11.91 -15.38 -27.92
C THR A 65 -13.22 -15.67 -27.23
N GLY A 66 -13.89 -14.63 -26.73
CA GLY A 66 -15.21 -14.77 -26.09
C GLY A 66 -15.75 -13.45 -25.59
N ARG A 67 -16.97 -13.48 -25.05
CA ARG A 67 -17.73 -12.30 -24.62
C ARG A 67 -17.95 -12.24 -23.10
N LEU A 68 -17.65 -13.31 -22.40
CA LEU A 68 -17.68 -13.42 -20.95
C LEU A 68 -16.40 -14.10 -20.47
N GLY A 69 -15.76 -13.57 -19.42
CA GLY A 69 -14.57 -14.20 -18.86
C GLY A 69 -14.07 -13.53 -17.61
N ILE A 70 -13.14 -14.23 -16.96
CA ILE A 70 -12.43 -13.82 -15.75
C ILE A 70 -10.94 -14.10 -15.89
N ALA A 71 -10.13 -13.25 -15.29
CA ALA A 71 -8.68 -13.37 -15.32
C ALA A 71 -8.08 -13.02 -13.96
N HIS A 72 -6.87 -13.53 -13.71
CA HIS A 72 -6.25 -13.42 -12.42
C HIS A 72 -4.71 -13.37 -12.52
N THR A 73 -4.07 -12.51 -11.71
CA THR A 73 -2.67 -12.63 -11.34
C THR A 73 -2.60 -13.13 -9.91
N ARG A 74 -1.87 -14.23 -9.69
CA ARG A 74 -1.79 -14.87 -8.39
C ARG A 74 -0.52 -14.46 -7.65
N TRP A 75 -0.69 -14.26 -6.34
CA TRP A 75 0.37 -14.22 -5.34
C TRP A 75 0.14 -15.40 -4.38
N ALA A 76 1.05 -16.36 -4.34
CA ALA A 76 0.85 -17.60 -3.60
C ALA A 76 0.73 -17.35 -2.08
N THR A 77 -0.41 -17.72 -1.52
CA THR A 77 -0.64 -17.87 -0.08
C THR A 77 -0.68 -19.35 0.30
N HIS A 78 -1.31 -20.18 -0.53
CA HIS A 78 -1.42 -21.64 -0.36
C HIS A 78 -0.98 -22.38 -1.63
N GLY A 79 -0.10 -23.34 -1.50
CA GLY A 79 0.46 -24.12 -2.62
C GLY A 79 1.59 -23.40 -3.37
N ALA A 80 2.53 -24.19 -3.89
CA ALA A 80 3.71 -23.70 -4.61
C ALA A 80 3.32 -22.85 -5.85
N PRO A 81 4.16 -21.87 -6.29
CA PRO A 81 3.96 -21.14 -7.52
C PRO A 81 4.20 -22.06 -8.74
N CYS A 82 3.13 -22.60 -9.28
CA CYS A 82 3.12 -23.47 -10.46
C CYS A 82 1.77 -23.39 -11.18
N GLU A 83 1.70 -23.78 -12.45
CA GLU A 83 0.49 -23.66 -13.27
C GLU A 83 -0.73 -24.38 -12.68
N ARG A 84 -0.56 -25.54 -12.01
CA ARG A 84 -1.69 -26.26 -11.42
C ARG A 84 -2.37 -25.46 -10.30
N ASN A 85 -1.60 -24.60 -9.62
CA ASN A 85 -2.07 -23.73 -8.53
C ASN A 85 -2.46 -22.34 -9.01
N ALA A 86 -2.22 -22.00 -10.29
CA ALA A 86 -2.66 -20.75 -10.89
C ALA A 86 -4.18 -20.71 -11.06
N HIS A 87 -4.77 -19.53 -10.87
CA HIS A 87 -6.19 -19.30 -11.18
C HIS A 87 -6.39 -19.06 -12.68
N PRO A 88 -7.60 -19.26 -13.22
CA PRO A 88 -8.85 -19.71 -12.57
C PRO A 88 -8.86 -21.21 -12.23
N HIS A 89 -9.58 -21.57 -11.15
CA HIS A 89 -9.91 -22.96 -10.81
C HIS A 89 -11.25 -23.35 -11.40
N PHE A 90 -11.34 -24.61 -11.84
CA PHE A 90 -12.51 -25.18 -12.48
C PHE A 90 -13.14 -26.27 -11.63
N SER A 91 -14.47 -26.41 -11.72
CA SER A 91 -15.19 -27.61 -11.30
C SER A 91 -16.01 -28.12 -12.47
N GLY A 92 -15.71 -29.31 -12.96
CA GLY A 92 -16.17 -29.76 -14.27
C GLY A 92 -15.61 -28.87 -15.39
N ASP A 93 -16.29 -28.86 -16.53
CA ASP A 93 -15.92 -28.02 -17.68
C ASP A 93 -16.82 -26.77 -17.81
N ASP A 94 -17.66 -26.50 -16.79
CA ASP A 94 -18.77 -25.56 -16.88
C ASP A 94 -18.73 -24.43 -15.83
N LEU A 95 -17.85 -24.48 -14.84
CA LEU A 95 -17.74 -23.47 -13.79
C LEU A 95 -16.31 -23.07 -13.51
N ALA A 96 -16.02 -21.77 -13.50
CA ALA A 96 -14.74 -21.18 -13.16
C ALA A 96 -14.83 -20.11 -12.08
N VAL A 97 -13.81 -20.08 -11.21
CA VAL A 97 -13.68 -19.10 -10.12
C VAL A 97 -12.25 -18.55 -10.07
N VAL A 98 -12.14 -17.24 -9.82
CA VAL A 98 -10.93 -16.59 -9.35
C VAL A 98 -11.17 -15.98 -7.99
N HIS A 99 -10.13 -15.91 -7.17
CA HIS A 99 -10.22 -15.55 -5.76
C HIS A 99 -9.01 -14.72 -5.31
N ASN A 100 -9.28 -13.61 -4.66
CA ASN A 100 -8.32 -12.85 -3.86
C ASN A 100 -8.69 -13.02 -2.39
N GLY A 101 -7.80 -13.51 -1.57
CA GLY A 101 -8.05 -13.71 -0.14
C GLY A 101 -7.53 -15.02 0.39
N ILE A 102 -8.03 -15.42 1.56
CA ILE A 102 -7.74 -16.69 2.23
C ILE A 102 -9.02 -17.26 2.81
N ILE A 103 -9.29 -18.52 2.52
CA ILE A 103 -10.41 -19.28 3.12
C ILE A 103 -9.88 -20.09 4.29
N GLU A 104 -10.12 -19.62 5.50
CA GLU A 104 -9.58 -20.21 6.73
C GLU A 104 -10.06 -21.64 7.01
N ASN A 105 -11.33 -21.92 6.67
CA ASN A 105 -11.92 -23.24 6.86
C ASN A 105 -11.77 -24.19 5.65
N HIS A 106 -10.85 -23.90 4.71
CA HIS A 106 -10.68 -24.64 3.46
C HIS A 106 -10.42 -26.12 3.65
N GLU A 107 -9.66 -26.54 4.69
CA GLU A 107 -9.40 -27.95 4.95
C GLU A 107 -10.66 -28.74 5.34
N ALA A 108 -11.53 -28.17 6.18
CA ALA A 108 -12.80 -28.79 6.56
C ALA A 108 -13.71 -28.96 5.34
N LEU A 109 -13.83 -27.89 4.52
CA LEU A 109 -14.59 -27.94 3.27
C LEU A 109 -14.00 -28.93 2.26
N ARG A 110 -12.68 -29.03 2.15
CA ARG A 110 -11.98 -29.99 1.28
C ARG A 110 -12.34 -31.43 1.65
N GLN A 111 -12.34 -31.77 2.95
CA GLN A 111 -12.73 -33.11 3.41
C GLN A 111 -14.20 -33.43 3.12
N GLN A 112 -15.09 -32.49 3.37
CA GLN A 112 -16.52 -32.61 3.06
C GLN A 112 -16.74 -32.86 1.57
N LEU A 113 -16.15 -32.05 0.69
CA LEU A 113 -16.28 -32.15 -0.76
C LEU A 113 -15.66 -33.43 -1.33
N LYS A 114 -14.53 -33.91 -0.78
CA LYS A 114 -13.99 -35.23 -1.11
C LYS A 114 -14.98 -36.36 -0.76
N GLY A 115 -15.68 -36.24 0.37
CA GLY A 115 -16.74 -37.17 0.75
C GLY A 115 -17.93 -37.16 -0.23
N LEU A 116 -18.16 -36.06 -0.93
CA LEU A 116 -19.16 -35.93 -2.00
C LEU A 116 -18.64 -36.33 -3.39
N GLY A 117 -17.40 -36.84 -3.50
CA GLY A 117 -16.80 -37.35 -4.73
C GLY A 117 -16.02 -36.33 -5.56
N TYR A 118 -15.76 -35.11 -5.05
CA TYR A 118 -14.95 -34.12 -5.74
C TYR A 118 -13.45 -34.47 -5.67
N THR A 119 -12.77 -34.32 -6.81
CA THR A 119 -11.33 -34.54 -6.92
C THR A 119 -10.62 -33.18 -6.97
N PHE A 120 -9.64 -33.00 -6.11
CA PHE A 120 -8.85 -31.79 -6.02
C PHE A 120 -7.56 -31.94 -6.83
N LEU A 121 -7.28 -30.98 -7.72
CA LEU A 121 -6.14 -30.96 -8.61
C LEU A 121 -5.05 -29.97 -8.16
N SER A 122 -5.38 -29.06 -7.25
CA SER A 122 -4.47 -28.04 -6.72
C SER A 122 -4.31 -28.13 -5.20
N ASP A 123 -3.31 -27.42 -4.71
CA ASP A 123 -3.05 -27.27 -3.28
C ASP A 123 -3.66 -25.98 -2.71
N THR A 124 -4.44 -25.23 -3.53
CA THR A 124 -4.97 -23.91 -3.14
C THR A 124 -6.22 -24.05 -2.27
N ASP A 125 -6.46 -23.06 -1.42
CA ASP A 125 -7.72 -22.88 -0.71
C ASP A 125 -8.87 -22.54 -1.67
N THR A 126 -8.59 -21.90 -2.80
CA THR A 126 -9.58 -21.48 -3.80
C THR A 126 -10.33 -22.65 -4.45
N GLU A 127 -9.71 -23.81 -4.63
CA GLU A 127 -10.37 -24.93 -5.29
C GLU A 127 -11.57 -25.46 -4.48
N VAL A 128 -11.61 -25.24 -3.15
CA VAL A 128 -12.80 -25.58 -2.36
C VAL A 128 -14.00 -24.71 -2.73
N ILE A 129 -13.76 -23.44 -3.10
CA ILE A 129 -14.83 -22.50 -3.47
C ILE A 129 -15.53 -22.99 -4.74
N VAL A 130 -14.77 -23.32 -5.78
CA VAL A 130 -15.38 -23.71 -7.06
C VAL A 130 -16.12 -25.05 -6.93
N HIS A 131 -15.62 -26.00 -6.14
CA HIS A 131 -16.31 -27.26 -5.91
C HIS A 131 -17.56 -27.10 -5.03
N LEU A 132 -17.49 -26.28 -3.97
CA LEU A 132 -18.65 -25.95 -3.13
C LEU A 132 -19.75 -25.29 -3.98
N LEU A 133 -19.37 -24.30 -4.79
CA LEU A 133 -20.31 -23.59 -5.65
C LEU A 133 -20.92 -24.52 -6.71
N HIS A 134 -20.14 -25.41 -7.31
CA HIS A 134 -20.64 -26.42 -8.24
C HIS A 134 -21.65 -27.35 -7.58
N HIS A 135 -21.37 -27.81 -6.35
CA HIS A 135 -22.29 -28.64 -5.58
C HIS A 135 -23.62 -27.89 -5.33
N LYS A 136 -23.55 -26.65 -4.80
CA LYS A 136 -24.74 -25.81 -4.57
C LYS A 136 -25.50 -25.49 -5.86
N LEU A 137 -24.81 -25.29 -6.98
CA LEU A 137 -25.47 -25.07 -8.27
C LEU A 137 -26.24 -26.31 -8.74
N GLY A 138 -25.71 -27.49 -8.50
CA GLY A 138 -26.38 -28.75 -8.78
C GLY A 138 -27.66 -28.94 -7.94
N GLU A 139 -27.68 -28.45 -6.71
CA GLU A 139 -28.86 -28.53 -5.81
C GLU A 139 -29.91 -27.46 -6.09
N LEU A 140 -29.47 -26.22 -6.38
CA LEU A 140 -30.31 -25.01 -6.38
C LEU A 140 -30.69 -24.53 -7.79
N GLY A 141 -29.96 -24.96 -8.82
CA GLY A 141 -30.25 -24.70 -10.23
C GLY A 141 -29.91 -23.28 -10.73
N ASP A 142 -29.74 -22.29 -9.87
CA ASP A 142 -29.38 -20.91 -10.22
C ASP A 142 -28.08 -20.50 -9.58
N LEU A 143 -27.17 -19.92 -10.39
CA LEU A 143 -25.80 -19.59 -9.99
C LEU A 143 -25.77 -18.49 -8.92
N THR A 144 -26.67 -17.50 -8.99
CA THR A 144 -26.74 -16.41 -8.00
C THR A 144 -27.22 -16.94 -6.65
N VAL A 145 -28.20 -17.84 -6.65
CA VAL A 145 -28.70 -18.50 -5.43
C VAL A 145 -27.63 -19.42 -4.84
N ALA A 146 -26.92 -20.16 -5.71
CA ALA A 146 -25.83 -21.01 -5.30
C ALA A 146 -24.66 -20.22 -4.66
N LEU A 147 -24.28 -19.07 -5.24
CA LEU A 147 -23.26 -18.20 -4.67
C LEU A 147 -23.70 -17.64 -3.31
N LYS A 148 -24.92 -17.14 -3.18
CA LYS A 148 -25.49 -16.69 -1.90
C LYS A 148 -25.52 -17.78 -0.83
N SER A 149 -25.66 -19.03 -1.22
CA SER A 149 -25.58 -20.17 -0.30
C SER A 149 -24.14 -20.51 0.05
N ALA A 150 -23.25 -20.56 -0.93
CA ALA A 150 -21.85 -20.94 -0.74
C ALA A 150 -21.09 -19.96 0.17
N VAL A 151 -21.27 -18.65 -0.02
CA VAL A 151 -20.55 -17.63 0.80
C VAL A 151 -20.90 -17.70 2.29
N LYS A 152 -22.04 -18.26 2.68
CA LYS A 152 -22.40 -18.47 4.09
C LYS A 152 -21.59 -19.57 4.77
N GLU A 153 -20.98 -20.45 3.98
CA GLU A 153 -20.15 -21.55 4.46
C GLU A 153 -18.64 -21.20 4.41
N LEU A 154 -18.26 -20.10 3.75
CA LEU A 154 -16.88 -19.63 3.67
C LEU A 154 -16.53 -18.77 4.88
N HIS A 155 -15.41 -19.09 5.53
CA HIS A 155 -14.85 -18.28 6.60
C HIS A 155 -13.53 -17.69 6.12
N GLY A 156 -13.29 -16.39 6.40
CA GLY A 156 -12.09 -15.67 5.99
C GLY A 156 -12.39 -14.52 5.01
N ALA A 157 -11.34 -13.99 4.40
CA ALA A 157 -11.44 -12.86 3.47
C ALA A 157 -11.46 -13.36 2.03
N TYR A 158 -12.37 -12.77 1.21
CA TYR A 158 -12.43 -13.11 -0.21
C TYR A 158 -12.94 -11.94 -1.08
N GLY A 159 -12.38 -11.86 -2.29
CA GLY A 159 -12.98 -11.21 -3.45
C GLY A 159 -13.11 -12.27 -4.53
N LEU A 160 -14.32 -12.60 -4.95
CA LEU A 160 -14.62 -13.66 -5.89
C LEU A 160 -15.13 -13.13 -7.21
N ALA A 161 -14.71 -13.75 -8.32
CA ALA A 161 -15.38 -13.63 -9.61
C ALA A 161 -15.67 -15.03 -10.16
N VAL A 162 -16.88 -15.23 -10.65
CA VAL A 162 -17.46 -16.52 -11.04
C VAL A 162 -18.11 -16.42 -12.40
N VAL A 163 -17.83 -17.40 -13.28
CA VAL A 163 -18.51 -17.57 -14.56
C VAL A 163 -18.93 -19.03 -14.77
N SER A 164 -20.04 -19.24 -15.44
CA SER A 164 -20.56 -20.59 -15.75
C SER A 164 -20.99 -20.70 -17.20
N ALA A 165 -20.60 -21.80 -17.85
CA ALA A 165 -21.07 -22.16 -19.19
C ALA A 165 -22.57 -22.46 -19.24
N LYS A 166 -23.17 -22.90 -18.12
CA LYS A 166 -24.61 -23.14 -18.03
C LYS A 166 -25.46 -21.86 -17.92
N GLN A 167 -24.83 -20.75 -17.52
CA GLN A 167 -25.50 -19.44 -17.39
C GLN A 167 -24.59 -18.37 -18.00
N PRO A 168 -24.45 -18.33 -19.35
CA PRO A 168 -23.42 -17.61 -20.08
C PRO A 168 -23.65 -16.09 -20.17
N ASP A 169 -24.73 -15.59 -19.58
CA ASP A 169 -25.15 -14.20 -19.69
C ASP A 169 -24.74 -13.33 -18.50
N ARG A 170 -24.01 -13.92 -17.52
CA ARG A 170 -23.71 -13.23 -16.27
C ARG A 170 -22.31 -13.55 -15.71
N LEU A 171 -21.71 -12.55 -15.14
CA LEU A 171 -20.55 -12.61 -14.24
C LEU A 171 -21.04 -12.39 -12.82
N LEU A 172 -20.68 -13.26 -11.89
CA LEU A 172 -20.98 -13.04 -10.48
C LEU A 172 -19.74 -12.59 -9.71
N ALA A 173 -19.97 -11.77 -8.70
CA ALA A 173 -18.97 -11.33 -7.76
C ALA A 173 -19.46 -11.45 -6.32
N ALA A 174 -18.56 -11.71 -5.37
CA ALA A 174 -18.83 -11.62 -3.94
C ALA A 174 -17.63 -11.03 -3.23
N ARG A 175 -17.88 -10.19 -2.24
CA ARG A 175 -16.84 -9.49 -1.47
C ARG A 175 -17.00 -9.74 0.03
N SER A 176 -15.89 -10.09 0.67
CA SER A 176 -15.68 -10.02 2.12
C SER A 176 -14.18 -9.76 2.38
N GLY A 177 -13.85 -8.63 2.97
CA GLY A 177 -12.45 -8.23 3.22
C GLY A 177 -11.69 -7.73 1.99
N SER A 178 -11.60 -8.49 0.90
CA SER A 178 -10.86 -8.11 -0.31
C SER A 178 -11.67 -7.18 -1.24
N PRO A 179 -11.10 -6.06 -1.74
CA PRO A 179 -11.84 -5.08 -2.54
C PRO A 179 -12.24 -5.61 -3.92
N LEU A 180 -13.44 -5.22 -4.36
CA LEU A 180 -13.92 -5.40 -5.73
C LEU A 180 -14.64 -4.13 -6.21
N VAL A 181 -14.47 -3.80 -7.49
CA VAL A 181 -15.09 -2.67 -8.16
C VAL A 181 -15.69 -3.09 -9.49
N ILE A 182 -16.89 -2.60 -9.78
CA ILE A 182 -17.58 -2.80 -11.05
C ILE A 182 -17.33 -1.58 -11.93
N GLY A 183 -16.87 -1.78 -13.16
CA GLY A 183 -16.76 -0.77 -14.19
C GLY A 183 -18.01 -0.77 -15.06
N LEU A 184 -18.67 0.38 -15.21
CA LEU A 184 -19.89 0.53 -16.00
C LEU A 184 -19.54 1.05 -17.38
N GLY A 185 -19.85 0.26 -18.43
CA GLY A 185 -19.66 0.62 -19.83
C GLY A 185 -20.98 0.82 -20.58
N LEU A 186 -20.89 1.01 -21.89
CA LEU A 186 -22.05 1.11 -22.78
C LEU A 186 -22.30 -0.25 -23.48
N GLY A 187 -23.29 -1.00 -22.98
CA GLY A 187 -23.57 -2.35 -23.46
C GLY A 187 -22.52 -3.38 -23.07
N GLU A 188 -21.72 -3.05 -22.08
CA GLU A 188 -20.70 -3.92 -21.48
C GLU A 188 -20.44 -3.50 -20.04
N ASN A 189 -20.11 -4.45 -19.16
CA ASN A 189 -19.75 -4.20 -17.78
C ASN A 189 -18.53 -5.03 -17.38
N PHE A 190 -17.80 -4.53 -16.40
CA PHE A 190 -16.52 -5.07 -15.99
C PHE A 190 -16.45 -5.25 -14.49
N LEU A 191 -15.55 -6.11 -14.04
CA LEU A 191 -15.21 -6.31 -12.63
C LEU A 191 -13.69 -6.26 -12.47
N ALA A 192 -13.19 -5.66 -11.41
CA ALA A 192 -11.78 -5.77 -11.04
C ALA A 192 -11.57 -5.65 -9.54
N SER A 193 -10.41 -6.09 -9.08
CA SER A 193 -9.95 -5.84 -7.71
C SER A 193 -9.40 -4.43 -7.52
N ASP A 194 -9.15 -3.69 -8.62
CA ASP A 194 -8.72 -2.30 -8.62
C ASP A 194 -9.17 -1.61 -9.92
N GLN A 195 -9.67 -0.39 -9.80
CA GLN A 195 -10.13 0.42 -10.91
C GLN A 195 -9.06 0.66 -12.00
N LEU A 196 -7.76 0.66 -11.62
CA LEU A 196 -6.65 0.85 -12.56
C LEU A 196 -6.69 -0.18 -13.71
N ALA A 197 -7.16 -1.40 -13.44
CA ALA A 197 -7.32 -2.44 -14.46
C ALA A 197 -8.32 -2.06 -15.55
N LEU A 198 -9.32 -1.24 -15.21
CA LEU A 198 -10.47 -0.95 -16.08
C LEU A 198 -10.45 0.44 -16.71
N ARG A 199 -9.49 1.29 -16.37
CA ARG A 199 -9.41 2.69 -16.86
C ARG A 199 -9.34 2.83 -18.38
N GLN A 200 -8.92 1.79 -19.07
CA GLN A 200 -8.89 1.76 -20.53
C GLN A 200 -10.27 1.60 -21.16
N VAL A 201 -11.25 1.11 -20.41
CA VAL A 201 -12.58 0.75 -20.93
C VAL A 201 -13.71 1.55 -20.31
N THR A 202 -13.51 2.14 -19.13
CA THR A 202 -14.49 3.00 -18.47
C THR A 202 -13.85 3.95 -17.45
N ASP A 203 -14.53 5.08 -17.21
CA ASP A 203 -14.25 6.05 -16.14
C ASP A 203 -15.32 6.04 -15.04
N ARG A 204 -16.36 5.18 -15.17
CA ARG A 204 -17.48 5.07 -14.23
C ARG A 204 -17.36 3.80 -13.40
N PHE A 205 -17.29 3.95 -12.10
CA PHE A 205 -17.03 2.86 -11.16
C PHE A 205 -18.09 2.78 -10.07
N MET A 206 -18.45 1.55 -9.71
CA MET A 206 -19.34 1.22 -8.59
C MET A 206 -18.56 0.29 -7.66
N TYR A 207 -18.35 0.72 -6.40
CA TYR A 207 -17.60 -0.05 -5.42
C TYR A 207 -18.51 -0.97 -4.64
N LEU A 208 -18.16 -2.26 -4.57
CA LEU A 208 -18.87 -3.18 -3.69
C LEU A 208 -18.50 -2.89 -2.23
N GLU A 209 -19.48 -2.98 -1.34
CA GLU A 209 -19.29 -2.88 0.10
C GLU A 209 -19.09 -4.25 0.75
N GLU A 210 -18.80 -4.27 2.06
CA GLU A 210 -18.57 -5.50 2.80
C GLU A 210 -19.78 -6.41 2.81
N GLY A 211 -19.62 -7.67 2.39
CA GLY A 211 -20.69 -8.65 2.29
C GLY A 211 -21.52 -8.58 1.00
N ASP A 212 -21.22 -7.64 0.09
CA ASP A 212 -21.94 -7.51 -1.17
C ASP A 212 -21.75 -8.72 -2.09
N ILE A 213 -22.85 -9.12 -2.73
CA ILE A 213 -22.88 -10.08 -3.84
C ILE A 213 -23.45 -9.36 -5.05
N ALA A 214 -22.77 -9.43 -6.20
CA ALA A 214 -23.22 -8.79 -7.43
C ALA A 214 -23.45 -9.79 -8.56
N GLU A 215 -24.53 -9.58 -9.30
CA GLU A 215 -24.80 -10.17 -10.61
C GLU A 215 -24.58 -9.09 -11.67
N ILE A 216 -23.61 -9.29 -12.52
CA ILE A 216 -23.16 -8.35 -13.54
C ILE A 216 -23.52 -8.94 -14.89
N ARG A 217 -24.40 -8.27 -15.59
CA ARG A 217 -24.75 -8.56 -16.99
C ARG A 217 -24.27 -7.45 -17.88
N ARG A 218 -24.34 -7.65 -19.17
CA ARG A 218 -23.93 -6.68 -20.15
C ARG A 218 -24.64 -5.33 -20.02
N ASP A 219 -25.91 -5.34 -19.66
CA ASP A 219 -26.81 -4.19 -19.63
C ASP A 219 -27.31 -3.83 -18.22
N SER A 220 -26.99 -4.62 -17.22
CA SER A 220 -27.51 -4.43 -15.87
C SER A 220 -26.55 -4.97 -14.80
N VAL A 221 -26.64 -4.36 -13.62
CA VAL A 221 -25.97 -4.79 -12.40
C VAL A 221 -27.00 -4.88 -11.29
N LYS A 222 -27.00 -6.01 -10.57
CA LYS A 222 -27.83 -6.21 -9.37
C LYS A 222 -26.92 -6.55 -8.22
N ILE A 223 -27.14 -5.88 -7.08
CA ILE A 223 -26.33 -6.07 -5.87
C ILE A 223 -27.23 -6.45 -4.72
N TRP A 224 -26.77 -7.33 -3.88
CA TRP A 224 -27.39 -7.71 -2.61
C TRP A 224 -26.37 -7.54 -1.50
N ASP A 225 -26.81 -6.96 -0.41
CA ASP A 225 -25.99 -6.76 0.80
C ASP A 225 -25.81 -8.05 1.62
N VAL A 226 -25.12 -7.93 2.76
CA VAL A 226 -24.86 -9.03 3.69
C VAL A 226 -26.14 -9.71 4.22
N ASP A 227 -27.27 -8.97 4.31
CA ASP A 227 -28.57 -9.48 4.71
C ASP A 227 -29.36 -10.10 3.54
N GLY A 228 -28.79 -10.06 2.33
CA GLY A 228 -29.41 -10.58 1.10
C GLY A 228 -30.47 -9.67 0.50
N GLN A 229 -30.60 -8.42 0.97
CA GLN A 229 -31.48 -7.41 0.43
C GLN A 229 -30.91 -6.81 -0.83
N ALA A 230 -31.75 -6.54 -1.83
CA ALA A 230 -31.33 -5.83 -3.03
C ALA A 230 -31.03 -4.38 -2.69
N VAL A 231 -29.83 -3.92 -3.08
CA VAL A 231 -29.34 -2.57 -2.79
C VAL A 231 -28.80 -1.91 -4.05
N GLU A 232 -28.82 -0.59 -4.06
CA GLU A 232 -28.14 0.21 -5.08
C GLU A 232 -26.86 0.78 -4.47
N ARG A 233 -25.76 0.79 -5.26
CA ARG A 233 -24.47 1.42 -4.91
C ARG A 233 -24.25 2.62 -5.80
N GLU A 234 -23.73 3.69 -5.25
CA GLU A 234 -23.43 4.91 -6.01
C GLU A 234 -22.33 4.68 -7.05
N SER A 235 -22.52 5.20 -8.26
CA SER A 235 -21.47 5.18 -9.27
C SER A 235 -20.67 6.48 -9.20
N VAL A 236 -19.33 6.35 -9.16
CA VAL A 236 -18.39 7.47 -9.11
C VAL A 236 -17.70 7.61 -10.45
N GLN A 237 -17.63 8.83 -10.98
CA GLN A 237 -16.83 9.13 -12.17
C GLN A 237 -15.41 9.54 -11.76
N TYR A 238 -14.43 8.93 -12.40
CA TYR A 238 -13.01 9.15 -12.08
C TYR A 238 -12.35 10.07 -13.12
N HIS A 239 -11.78 11.18 -12.66
CA HIS A 239 -11.27 12.26 -13.52
C HIS A 239 -9.74 12.45 -13.52
N GLU A 240 -8.93 11.54 -13.01
CA GLU A 240 -7.47 11.71 -13.06
C GLU A 240 -6.87 11.43 -14.44
N GLY A 241 -5.92 12.30 -14.86
CA GLY A 241 -5.31 12.27 -16.18
C GLY A 241 -4.44 11.04 -16.48
N ALA A 242 -4.30 10.74 -17.76
CA ALA A 242 -3.56 9.60 -18.32
C ALA A 242 -2.02 9.67 -18.12
N GLU A 243 -1.47 10.80 -17.66
CA GLU A 243 -0.02 11.05 -17.58
C GLU A 243 0.74 10.22 -16.52
N ALA A 244 0.02 9.54 -15.63
CA ALA A 244 0.63 8.88 -14.48
C ALA A 244 1.26 7.51 -14.75
N ALA A 245 0.95 6.87 -15.87
CA ALA A 245 1.35 5.49 -16.17
C ALA A 245 2.65 5.35 -16.99
N ASP A 246 3.31 6.47 -17.35
CA ASP A 246 4.53 6.48 -18.16
C ASP A 246 5.76 6.81 -17.28
N LYS A 247 6.87 6.11 -17.52
CA LYS A 247 8.18 6.38 -16.88
C LYS A 247 8.78 7.71 -17.31
N GLY A 248 8.38 8.24 -18.47
CA GLY A 248 9.00 9.40 -19.08
C GLY A 248 10.47 9.14 -19.41
N GLU A 249 11.35 10.08 -19.04
CA GLU A 249 12.81 9.97 -19.26
C GLU A 249 13.53 9.06 -18.23
N TYR A 250 12.82 8.60 -17.18
CA TYR A 250 13.42 7.83 -16.10
C TYR A 250 13.52 6.35 -16.45
N ARG A 251 14.60 5.72 -16.02
CA ARG A 251 14.85 4.28 -16.22
C ARG A 251 13.82 3.42 -15.47
N HIS A 252 13.42 3.84 -14.25
CA HIS A 252 12.52 3.12 -13.38
C HIS A 252 11.43 4.05 -12.82
N PHE A 253 10.27 3.49 -12.45
CA PHE A 253 9.21 4.26 -11.78
C PHE A 253 9.69 4.83 -10.45
N MET A 254 10.42 4.05 -9.64
CA MET A 254 10.94 4.52 -8.36
C MET A 254 11.79 5.79 -8.52
N LEU A 255 12.68 5.85 -9.52
CA LEU A 255 13.50 7.07 -9.74
C LEU A 255 12.63 8.26 -10.11
N LYS A 256 11.65 8.07 -11.03
CA LYS A 256 10.66 9.10 -11.36
C LYS A 256 9.94 9.60 -10.11
N GLU A 257 9.45 8.69 -9.28
CA GLU A 257 8.70 8.98 -8.08
C GLU A 257 9.55 9.70 -7.01
N ILE A 258 10.84 9.39 -6.93
CA ILE A 258 11.80 10.14 -6.10
C ILE A 258 11.92 11.59 -6.60
N HIS A 259 12.08 11.79 -7.91
CA HIS A 259 12.20 13.13 -8.51
C HIS A 259 10.89 13.93 -8.55
N GLU A 260 9.74 13.27 -8.45
CA GLU A 260 8.44 13.95 -8.36
C GLU A 260 8.15 14.59 -6.99
N GLN A 261 8.92 14.26 -5.94
CA GLN A 261 8.63 14.66 -4.56
C GLN A 261 8.47 16.17 -4.35
N PRO A 262 9.30 17.06 -4.94
CA PRO A 262 9.05 18.50 -4.82
C PRO A 262 7.65 18.92 -5.30
N LYS A 263 7.25 18.39 -6.47
CA LYS A 263 5.96 18.71 -7.10
C LYS A 263 4.77 18.16 -6.29
N VAL A 264 4.88 16.92 -5.80
CA VAL A 264 3.76 16.31 -5.06
C VAL A 264 3.65 16.87 -3.65
N VAL A 265 4.75 17.27 -3.01
CA VAL A 265 4.73 17.99 -1.74
C VAL A 265 4.05 19.37 -1.91
N GLN A 266 4.36 20.08 -2.99
CA GLN A 266 3.66 21.33 -3.31
C GLN A 266 2.13 21.11 -3.44
N ARG A 267 1.71 20.05 -4.16
CA ARG A 267 0.28 19.68 -4.27
C ARG A 267 -0.34 19.30 -2.93
N THR A 268 0.42 18.60 -2.07
CA THR A 268 -0.04 18.26 -0.72
C THR A 268 -0.28 19.49 0.13
N LEU A 269 0.45 20.57 -0.09
CA LEU A 269 0.31 21.83 0.65
C LEU A 269 -0.76 22.77 0.04
N GLU A 270 -1.09 22.59 -1.23
CA GLU A 270 -2.02 23.47 -1.97
C GLU A 270 -3.42 23.50 -1.34
N GLY A 271 -3.92 24.70 -1.07
CA GLY A 271 -5.23 24.91 -0.44
C GLY A 271 -5.31 24.53 1.05
N ARG A 272 -4.16 24.24 1.69
CA ARG A 272 -4.11 23.82 3.11
C ARG A 272 -3.38 24.80 4.03
N LEU A 273 -2.64 25.74 3.44
CA LEU A 273 -1.93 26.78 4.17
C LEU A 273 -2.61 28.14 3.98
N GLY A 274 -2.98 28.77 5.08
CA GLY A 274 -3.29 30.20 5.16
C GLY A 274 -2.01 31.03 5.25
N ASP A 275 -2.11 32.33 5.49
CA ASP A 275 -0.93 33.21 5.53
C ASP A 275 0.10 32.80 6.58
N HIS A 276 -0.36 32.47 7.80
CA HIS A 276 0.49 32.12 8.94
C HIS A 276 0.01 30.90 9.74
N GLN A 277 -0.92 30.11 9.18
CA GLN A 277 -1.53 28.98 9.89
C GLN A 277 -1.98 27.90 8.93
N VAL A 278 -2.20 26.68 9.46
CA VAL A 278 -2.83 25.59 8.72
C VAL A 278 -4.34 25.81 8.65
N LEU A 279 -4.93 25.51 7.50
CA LEU A 279 -6.39 25.52 7.33
C LEU A 279 -6.98 24.20 7.87
N VAL A 280 -7.46 24.20 9.10
CA VAL A 280 -7.96 23.00 9.81
C VAL A 280 -9.06 22.29 9.03
N GLN A 281 -9.84 23.01 8.24
CA GLN A 281 -10.91 22.46 7.38
C GLN A 281 -10.39 21.50 6.30
N ALA A 282 -9.07 21.50 6.04
CA ALA A 282 -8.43 20.52 5.14
C ALA A 282 -8.62 19.06 5.57
N PHE A 283 -8.95 18.83 6.85
CA PHE A 283 -9.23 17.49 7.43
C PHE A 283 -10.72 17.12 7.39
N GLY A 284 -11.58 18.05 7.03
CA GLY A 284 -13.03 17.89 6.98
C GLY A 284 -13.77 19.00 7.75
N PRO A 285 -15.07 19.18 7.49
CA PRO A 285 -15.84 20.29 8.04
C PRO A 285 -15.96 20.27 9.58
N GLN A 286 -15.90 19.09 10.20
CA GLN A 286 -16.01 18.91 11.64
C GLN A 286 -14.65 18.94 12.37
N ALA A 287 -13.53 19.06 11.63
CA ALA A 287 -12.18 18.88 12.18
C ALA A 287 -11.90 19.86 13.32
N ALA A 288 -12.25 21.14 13.21
CA ALA A 288 -11.97 22.12 14.25
C ALA A 288 -12.67 21.80 15.59
N GLU A 289 -13.94 21.36 15.54
CA GLU A 289 -14.69 20.96 16.74
C GLU A 289 -14.11 19.70 17.39
N LEU A 290 -13.77 18.69 16.57
CA LEU A 290 -13.21 17.44 17.05
C LEU A 290 -11.79 17.64 17.62
N PHE A 291 -10.93 18.38 16.93
CA PHE A 291 -9.55 18.62 17.34
C PHE A 291 -9.44 19.36 18.68
N ALA A 292 -10.39 20.26 18.98
CA ALA A 292 -10.45 20.92 20.28
C ALA A 292 -10.64 19.95 21.47
N LYS A 293 -11.26 18.81 21.22
CA LYS A 293 -11.56 17.77 22.22
C LYS A 293 -10.45 16.72 22.34
N VAL A 294 -9.56 16.59 21.34
CA VAL A 294 -8.50 15.56 21.30
C VAL A 294 -7.54 15.73 22.50
N ARG A 295 -7.32 14.66 23.25
CA ARG A 295 -6.36 14.57 24.36
C ARG A 295 -5.23 13.61 24.10
N ASN A 296 -5.46 12.61 23.26
CA ASN A 296 -4.51 11.56 22.89
C ASN A 296 -4.61 11.28 21.40
N VAL A 297 -3.53 10.80 20.80
CA VAL A 297 -3.51 10.31 19.42
C VAL A 297 -3.02 8.86 19.41
N GLN A 298 -3.76 8.00 18.72
CA GLN A 298 -3.37 6.62 18.43
C GLN A 298 -3.17 6.48 16.93
N ILE A 299 -1.93 6.31 16.47
CA ILE A 299 -1.59 6.07 15.07
C ILE A 299 -1.43 4.58 14.84
N VAL A 300 -2.08 4.04 13.82
CA VAL A 300 -1.98 2.62 13.45
C VAL A 300 -1.72 2.50 11.95
N ALA A 301 -0.62 1.85 11.58
CA ALA A 301 -0.19 1.72 10.19
C ALA A 301 0.75 0.53 9.99
N CYS A 302 1.14 0.24 8.74
CA CYS A 302 2.09 -0.79 8.36
C CYS A 302 3.30 -0.20 7.61
N GLY A 303 4.48 -0.83 7.74
CA GLY A 303 5.68 -0.57 6.94
C GLY A 303 6.09 0.91 6.93
N THR A 304 6.29 1.46 5.74
CA THR A 304 6.64 2.86 5.50
C THR A 304 5.69 3.83 6.21
N SER A 305 4.38 3.58 6.18
CA SER A 305 3.39 4.42 6.85
C SER A 305 3.51 4.36 8.39
N TYR A 306 3.92 3.21 8.95
CA TYR A 306 4.24 3.10 10.37
C TYR A 306 5.45 3.97 10.74
N HIS A 307 6.50 4.00 9.91
CA HIS A 307 7.67 4.87 10.12
C HIS A 307 7.27 6.36 10.07
N ALA A 308 6.37 6.74 9.17
CA ALA A 308 5.83 8.10 9.15
C ALA A 308 5.09 8.46 10.45
N GLY A 309 4.29 7.53 10.97
CA GLY A 309 3.64 7.67 12.27
C GLY A 309 4.63 7.84 13.41
N MET A 310 5.75 7.10 13.39
CA MET A 310 6.80 7.23 14.41
C MET A 310 7.48 8.61 14.38
N VAL A 311 7.65 9.24 13.22
CA VAL A 311 8.11 10.64 13.13
C VAL A 311 7.06 11.56 13.74
N ALA A 312 5.79 11.39 13.37
CA ALA A 312 4.70 12.23 13.86
C ALA A 312 4.53 12.19 15.38
N ARG A 313 4.88 11.09 16.04
CA ARG A 313 4.88 10.99 17.50
C ARG A 313 5.74 12.09 18.13
N TYR A 314 6.97 12.31 17.62
CA TYR A 314 7.85 13.37 18.11
C TYR A 314 7.20 14.74 17.93
N TRP A 315 6.67 15.03 16.76
CA TRP A 315 6.00 16.29 16.48
C TRP A 315 4.76 16.53 17.35
N LEU A 316 3.91 15.54 17.52
CA LEU A 316 2.68 15.65 18.34
C LEU A 316 3.00 15.90 19.81
N GLU A 317 4.00 15.24 20.35
CA GLU A 317 4.43 15.42 21.74
C GLU A 317 5.12 16.78 21.93
N GLU A 318 6.00 17.19 21.02
CA GLU A 318 6.81 18.40 21.13
C GLU A 318 6.02 19.68 20.78
N LEU A 319 5.33 19.69 19.62
CA LEU A 319 4.68 20.90 19.10
C LEU A 319 3.23 21.04 19.59
N ALA A 320 2.48 19.96 19.68
CA ALA A 320 1.07 19.98 20.06
C ALA A 320 0.84 19.64 21.56
N GLY A 321 1.84 19.11 22.26
CA GLY A 321 1.71 18.69 23.67
C GLY A 321 0.69 17.56 23.84
N ILE A 322 0.58 16.66 22.87
CA ILE A 322 -0.39 15.56 22.85
C ILE A 322 0.35 14.22 22.92
N PRO A 323 0.07 13.37 23.91
CA PRO A 323 0.59 12.01 23.96
C PRO A 323 0.19 11.23 22.71
N CYS A 324 1.17 10.56 22.09
CA CYS A 324 0.94 9.78 20.87
C CYS A 324 1.47 8.35 21.00
N GLN A 325 0.62 7.39 20.70
CA GLN A 325 1.01 5.98 20.57
C GLN A 325 1.00 5.61 19.08
N VAL A 326 2.03 4.86 18.66
CA VAL A 326 2.16 4.39 17.28
C VAL A 326 2.33 2.89 17.29
N GLU A 327 1.47 2.18 16.56
CA GLU A 327 1.47 0.73 16.55
C GLU A 327 1.39 0.16 15.13
N VAL A 328 1.99 -1.01 14.93
CA VAL A 328 1.85 -1.80 13.71
C VAL A 328 0.43 -2.37 13.66
N ALA A 329 -0.23 -2.22 12.52
CA ALA A 329 -1.65 -2.58 12.40
C ALA A 329 -1.91 -4.09 12.57
N SER A 330 -1.01 -4.97 12.10
CA SER A 330 -1.12 -6.43 12.28
C SER A 330 -1.15 -6.84 13.77
N GLU A 331 -0.39 -6.12 14.62
CA GLU A 331 -0.36 -6.40 16.05
C GLU A 331 -1.54 -5.75 16.79
N PHE A 332 -1.88 -4.50 16.39
CA PHE A 332 -2.98 -3.76 17.00
C PHE A 332 -4.32 -4.50 16.89
N ARG A 333 -4.62 -5.09 15.73
CA ARG A 333 -5.92 -5.70 15.43
C ARG A 333 -6.27 -6.89 16.34
N TYR A 334 -5.28 -7.61 16.85
CA TYR A 334 -5.47 -8.83 17.65
C TYR A 334 -5.31 -8.63 19.15
N ARG A 335 -4.56 -7.62 19.58
CA ARG A 335 -4.33 -7.42 21.01
C ARG A 335 -5.48 -6.69 21.70
N LYS A 336 -5.62 -6.88 22.99
CA LYS A 336 -6.53 -6.12 23.85
C LYS A 336 -5.90 -4.77 24.18
N VAL A 337 -6.35 -3.71 23.49
CA VAL A 337 -5.85 -2.34 23.67
C VAL A 337 -6.60 -1.64 24.80
N VAL A 338 -5.89 -0.89 25.63
CA VAL A 338 -6.47 0.07 26.57
C VAL A 338 -6.46 1.44 25.93
N VAL A 339 -7.63 1.95 25.58
CA VAL A 339 -7.80 3.25 24.92
C VAL A 339 -8.00 4.34 25.97
N GLN A 340 -7.25 5.43 25.86
CA GLN A 340 -7.46 6.63 26.68
C GLN A 340 -8.71 7.39 26.22
N PRO A 341 -9.42 8.10 27.09
CA PRO A 341 -10.52 8.97 26.66
C PRO A 341 -10.07 10.04 25.67
N ASP A 342 -11.00 10.52 24.84
CA ASP A 342 -10.77 11.60 23.86
C ASP A 342 -9.57 11.32 22.93
N THR A 343 -9.43 10.07 22.51
CA THR A 343 -8.38 9.66 21.57
C THR A 343 -8.82 9.83 20.12
N LEU A 344 -8.01 10.53 19.32
CA LEU A 344 -8.13 10.53 17.87
C LEU A 344 -7.42 9.27 17.32
N PHE A 345 -8.17 8.42 16.61
CA PHE A 345 -7.62 7.26 15.93
C PHE A 345 -7.17 7.62 14.52
N VAL A 346 -5.89 7.49 14.24
CA VAL A 346 -5.31 7.88 12.95
C VAL A 346 -4.79 6.66 12.22
N THR A 347 -5.24 6.46 10.97
CA THR A 347 -4.70 5.47 10.06
C THR A 347 -3.94 6.15 8.92
N ILE A 348 -2.83 5.55 8.51
CA ILE A 348 -1.99 6.05 7.42
C ILE A 348 -1.84 4.94 6.38
N SER A 349 -2.13 5.23 5.12
CA SER A 349 -1.98 4.26 4.03
C SER A 349 -1.80 4.95 2.69
N GLN A 350 -0.94 4.42 1.83
CA GLN A 350 -0.82 4.89 0.46
C GLN A 350 -2.06 4.46 -0.36
N SER A 351 -2.42 3.18 -0.33
CA SER A 351 -3.54 2.61 -1.10
C SER A 351 -4.91 2.81 -0.45
N GLY A 352 -4.95 2.88 0.89
CA GLY A 352 -6.17 2.85 1.68
C GLY A 352 -6.92 1.51 1.66
N GLU A 353 -6.25 0.44 1.18
CA GLU A 353 -6.81 -0.92 1.09
C GLU A 353 -5.94 -1.95 1.84
N THR A 354 -5.04 -1.51 2.71
CA THR A 354 -4.23 -2.40 3.55
C THR A 354 -5.12 -3.15 4.53
N ALA A 355 -5.16 -4.47 4.43
CA ALA A 355 -6.09 -5.32 5.20
C ALA A 355 -6.00 -5.09 6.70
N ASP A 356 -4.78 -5.10 7.25
CA ASP A 356 -4.56 -4.87 8.68
C ASP A 356 -5.02 -3.50 9.15
N SER A 357 -4.76 -2.45 8.35
CA SER A 357 -5.17 -1.07 8.70
C SER A 357 -6.69 -0.91 8.68
N LEU A 358 -7.38 -1.54 7.71
CA LEU A 358 -8.84 -1.57 7.64
C LEU A 358 -9.44 -2.33 8.82
N ALA A 359 -8.90 -3.51 9.13
CA ALA A 359 -9.35 -4.30 10.28
C ALA A 359 -9.12 -3.55 11.60
N ALA A 360 -7.99 -2.85 11.74
CA ALA A 360 -7.70 -2.01 12.91
C ALA A 360 -8.71 -0.85 13.05
N LEU A 361 -9.04 -0.16 11.94
CA LEU A 361 -10.05 0.91 11.93
C LEU A 361 -11.42 0.38 12.35
N ARG A 362 -11.89 -0.72 11.76
CA ARG A 362 -13.17 -1.34 12.07
C ARG A 362 -13.25 -1.79 13.53
N ASN A 363 -12.17 -2.37 14.06
CA ASN A 363 -12.05 -2.73 15.46
C ASN A 363 -12.13 -1.49 16.37
N ALA A 364 -11.44 -0.40 16.02
CA ALA A 364 -11.50 0.85 16.77
C ALA A 364 -12.92 1.45 16.76
N LYS A 365 -13.62 1.47 15.62
CA LYS A 365 -15.01 1.97 15.49
C LYS A 365 -15.98 1.12 16.33
N SER A 366 -15.92 -0.22 16.24
CA SER A 366 -16.76 -1.11 17.05
C SER A 366 -16.53 -0.92 18.56
N ARG A 367 -15.30 -0.63 18.99
CA ARG A 367 -14.99 -0.30 20.39
C ARG A 367 -15.49 1.09 20.77
N SER A 368 -15.42 2.06 19.88
CA SER A 368 -15.94 3.41 20.12
C SER A 368 -17.44 3.37 20.41
N GLU A 369 -18.21 2.61 19.65
CA GLU A 369 -19.65 2.41 19.87
C GLU A 369 -19.95 1.81 21.25
N LYS A 370 -19.10 0.91 21.74
CA LYS A 370 -19.32 0.20 23.03
C LYS A 370 -18.76 0.95 24.23
N GLU A 371 -17.61 1.60 24.10
CA GLU A 371 -16.83 2.17 25.20
C GLU A 371 -16.74 3.69 25.17
N GLY A 372 -17.07 4.34 24.03
CA GLY A 372 -17.08 5.80 23.84
C GLY A 372 -15.71 6.49 24.01
N ARG A 373 -14.59 5.77 23.81
CA ARG A 373 -13.25 6.30 24.10
C ARG A 373 -12.53 6.91 22.90
N TYR A 374 -12.77 6.38 21.69
CA TYR A 374 -12.31 7.03 20.48
C TYR A 374 -13.26 8.17 20.13
N LEU A 375 -12.71 9.37 20.01
CA LEU A 375 -13.47 10.57 19.68
C LEU A 375 -13.88 10.59 18.21
N ALA A 376 -12.96 10.24 17.34
CA ALA A 376 -13.14 10.15 15.89
C ALA A 376 -12.00 9.33 15.26
N SER A 377 -12.19 8.92 14.02
CA SER A 377 -11.17 8.33 13.15
C SER A 377 -10.75 9.31 12.07
N LEU A 378 -9.44 9.34 11.75
CA LEU A 378 -8.84 10.12 10.68
C LEU A 378 -8.03 9.22 9.76
N ALA A 379 -8.27 9.28 8.46
CA ALA A 379 -7.43 8.66 7.45
C ALA A 379 -6.48 9.68 6.79
N ILE A 380 -5.17 9.41 6.81
CA ILE A 380 -4.19 10.09 5.96
C ILE A 380 -3.89 9.13 4.80
N CYS A 381 -4.40 9.41 3.62
CA CYS A 381 -4.43 8.47 2.51
C CYS A 381 -4.17 9.14 1.17
N ASN A 382 -3.62 8.41 0.20
CA ASN A 382 -3.41 8.95 -1.14
C ASN A 382 -4.58 8.68 -2.09
N VAL A 383 -5.32 7.58 -1.89
CA VAL A 383 -6.44 7.20 -2.77
C VAL A 383 -7.78 7.62 -2.14
N GLY A 384 -8.39 8.67 -2.69
CA GLY A 384 -9.57 9.32 -2.09
C GLY A 384 -10.85 8.49 -2.07
N ILE A 385 -10.94 7.46 -2.91
CA ILE A 385 -12.11 6.55 -3.01
C ILE A 385 -11.87 5.21 -2.32
N SER A 386 -10.76 5.06 -1.60
CA SER A 386 -10.42 3.82 -0.90
C SER A 386 -11.36 3.50 0.25
N SER A 387 -11.36 2.23 0.66
CA SER A 387 -12.15 1.76 1.81
C SER A 387 -11.80 2.51 3.09
N LEU A 388 -10.52 2.75 3.33
CA LEU A 388 -10.05 3.47 4.52
C LEU A 388 -10.62 4.90 4.59
N VAL A 389 -10.67 5.61 3.45
CA VAL A 389 -11.22 6.96 3.36
C VAL A 389 -12.74 6.95 3.58
N ARG A 390 -13.45 6.02 2.94
CA ARG A 390 -14.91 5.93 3.08
C ARG A 390 -15.36 5.55 4.49
N GLU A 391 -14.57 4.76 5.18
CA GLU A 391 -14.89 4.27 6.53
C GLU A 391 -14.41 5.21 7.65
N SER A 392 -13.63 6.26 7.37
CA SER A 392 -13.13 7.21 8.37
C SER A 392 -14.03 8.43 8.52
N ASP A 393 -14.06 9.02 9.72
CA ASP A 393 -14.87 10.21 10.01
C ASP A 393 -14.25 11.49 9.45
N LEU A 394 -12.92 11.56 9.43
CA LEU A 394 -12.10 12.64 8.88
C LEU A 394 -11.09 12.08 7.87
N THR A 395 -10.70 12.91 6.92
CA THR A 395 -9.75 12.49 5.88
C THR A 395 -8.81 13.62 5.47
N LEU A 396 -7.53 13.29 5.31
CA LEU A 396 -6.56 14.13 4.60
C LEU A 396 -5.97 13.33 3.42
N LEU A 397 -6.26 13.76 2.19
CA LEU A 397 -5.67 13.16 1.00
C LEU A 397 -4.28 13.72 0.75
N THR A 398 -3.27 12.87 0.58
CA THR A 398 -1.89 13.32 0.36
C THR A 398 -1.63 13.86 -1.04
N GLN A 399 -2.48 13.53 -2.02
CA GLN A 399 -2.39 13.99 -3.41
C GLN A 399 -1.02 13.71 -4.08
N ALA A 400 -0.36 12.63 -3.66
CA ALA A 400 0.92 12.20 -4.24
C ALA A 400 0.79 11.68 -5.69
N GLY A 401 -0.44 11.50 -6.18
CA GLY A 401 -0.71 10.85 -7.45
C GLY A 401 -0.39 9.35 -7.41
N PRO A 402 -0.48 8.64 -8.53
CA PRO A 402 -0.14 7.22 -8.60
C PRO A 402 1.32 6.96 -8.25
N GLU A 403 1.57 5.93 -7.44
CA GLU A 403 2.89 5.42 -7.10
C GLU A 403 2.94 3.95 -7.49
N ILE A 404 3.77 3.62 -8.49
CA ILE A 404 3.83 2.32 -9.17
C ILE A 404 4.94 1.44 -8.59
N GLY A 405 6.11 2.01 -8.31
CA GLY A 405 7.21 1.30 -7.67
C GLY A 405 6.74 0.64 -6.38
N VAL A 406 7.07 -0.65 -6.17
CA VAL A 406 6.63 -1.40 -4.99
C VAL A 406 7.16 -0.74 -3.71
N ALA A 407 8.42 -0.36 -3.69
CA ALA A 407 9.01 0.39 -2.58
C ALA A 407 8.48 1.84 -2.58
N SER A 408 7.78 2.23 -1.52
CA SER A 408 7.18 3.57 -1.41
C SER A 408 8.25 4.66 -1.26
N THR A 409 8.05 5.78 -1.97
CA THR A 409 8.95 6.95 -1.96
C THR A 409 8.17 8.24 -1.70
N LYS A 410 7.51 8.79 -2.72
CA LYS A 410 6.74 10.04 -2.62
C LYS A 410 5.54 9.94 -1.68
N ALA A 411 4.97 8.74 -1.52
CA ALA A 411 3.90 8.52 -0.55
C ALA A 411 4.39 8.78 0.88
N PHE A 412 5.61 8.36 1.23
CA PHE A 412 6.18 8.60 2.56
C PHE A 412 6.34 10.10 2.87
N THR A 413 6.99 10.84 1.98
CA THR A 413 7.21 12.29 2.17
C THR A 413 5.90 13.07 2.25
N THR A 414 4.91 12.72 1.43
CA THR A 414 3.59 13.38 1.49
C THR A 414 2.79 12.97 2.73
N GLN A 415 2.97 11.75 3.25
CA GLN A 415 2.42 11.34 4.55
C GLN A 415 3.06 12.13 5.69
N LEU A 416 4.38 12.33 5.69
CA LEU A 416 5.06 13.18 6.66
C LEU A 416 4.52 14.62 6.64
N VAL A 417 4.35 15.20 5.45
CA VAL A 417 3.74 16.54 5.31
C VAL A 417 2.32 16.54 5.90
N GLY A 418 1.49 15.55 5.56
CA GLY A 418 0.13 15.44 6.09
C GLY A 418 0.08 15.31 7.61
N LEU A 419 1.00 14.56 8.20
CA LEU A 419 1.14 14.38 9.64
C LEU A 419 1.64 15.65 10.34
N LEU A 420 2.54 16.41 9.71
CA LEU A 420 2.97 17.70 10.23
C LEU A 420 1.80 18.71 10.20
N LEU A 421 1.03 18.75 9.11
CA LEU A 421 -0.19 19.56 9.04
C LEU A 421 -1.20 19.18 10.15
N LEU A 422 -1.38 17.91 10.43
CA LEU A 422 -2.22 17.43 11.54
C LEU A 422 -1.69 17.93 12.89
N THR A 423 -0.39 17.81 13.11
CA THR A 423 0.26 18.26 14.35
C THR A 423 0.07 19.76 14.58
N LEU A 424 0.35 20.57 13.55
CA LEU A 424 0.16 22.03 13.61
C LEU A 424 -1.30 22.39 13.86
N SER A 425 -2.25 21.74 13.17
CA SER A 425 -3.69 21.96 13.35
C SER A 425 -4.16 21.64 14.77
N LEU A 426 -3.70 20.53 15.35
CA LEU A 426 -4.02 20.15 16.72
C LEU A 426 -3.43 21.14 17.72
N GLY A 427 -2.17 21.55 17.55
CA GLY A 427 -1.50 22.54 18.39
C GLY A 427 -2.16 23.93 18.32
N GLN A 428 -2.54 24.35 17.10
CA GLN A 428 -3.27 25.60 16.84
C GLN A 428 -4.62 25.62 17.57
N VAL A 429 -5.47 24.62 17.31
CA VAL A 429 -6.85 24.58 17.86
C VAL A 429 -6.84 24.51 19.38
N ARG A 430 -5.85 23.84 19.95
CA ARG A 430 -5.69 23.72 21.41
C ARG A 430 -4.96 24.90 22.05
N GLY A 431 -4.35 25.77 21.26
CA GLY A 431 -3.56 26.90 21.76
C GLY A 431 -2.25 26.50 22.44
N THR A 432 -1.72 25.30 22.13
CA THR A 432 -0.43 24.81 22.65
C THR A 432 0.75 25.20 21.75
N LEU A 433 0.51 25.43 20.47
CA LEU A 433 1.49 25.90 19.51
C LEU A 433 1.54 27.45 19.54
N ALA A 434 2.73 28.01 19.72
CA ALA A 434 2.92 29.45 19.70
C ALA A 434 2.66 29.99 18.28
N PRO A 435 1.85 31.06 18.09
CA PRO A 435 1.55 31.58 16.76
C PRO A 435 2.78 32.00 15.94
N ALA A 436 3.84 32.47 16.60
CA ALA A 436 5.09 32.85 15.93
C ALA A 436 5.81 31.63 15.36
N LEU A 437 5.85 30.53 16.09
CA LEU A 437 6.44 29.26 15.62
C LEU A 437 5.58 28.65 14.49
N GLU A 438 4.26 28.72 14.61
CA GLU A 438 3.38 28.26 13.53
C GLU A 438 3.65 29.03 12.24
N ALA A 439 3.72 30.37 12.28
CA ALA A 439 4.02 31.20 11.13
C ALA A 439 5.38 30.88 10.51
N GLU A 440 6.42 30.66 11.33
CA GLU A 440 7.75 30.24 10.89
C GLU A 440 7.69 28.89 10.16
N LEU A 441 7.02 27.88 10.73
CA LEU A 441 6.89 26.56 10.14
C LEU A 441 6.06 26.58 8.84
N ILE A 442 5.06 27.44 8.73
CA ILE A 442 4.30 27.67 7.49
C ILE A 442 5.21 28.23 6.38
N ASP A 443 6.08 29.18 6.71
CA ASP A 443 7.03 29.73 5.73
C ASP A 443 8.07 28.68 5.31
N GLU A 444 8.57 27.86 6.23
CA GLU A 444 9.46 26.75 5.91
C GLU A 444 8.76 25.67 5.08
N LEU A 445 7.50 25.32 5.35
CA LEU A 445 6.71 24.41 4.52
C LEU A 445 6.53 24.92 3.09
N ARG A 446 6.35 26.23 2.88
CA ARG A 446 6.29 26.82 1.53
C ARG A 446 7.62 26.70 0.78
N ARG A 447 8.75 26.71 1.49
CA ARG A 447 10.10 26.55 0.91
C ARG A 447 10.49 25.08 0.72
N LEU A 448 9.78 24.16 1.37
CA LEU A 448 10.13 22.74 1.37
C LEU A 448 10.28 22.14 -0.04
N PRO A 449 9.41 22.41 -1.04
CA PRO A 449 9.61 21.89 -2.39
C PRO A 449 10.96 22.29 -3.00
N THR A 450 11.42 23.53 -2.77
CA THR A 450 12.73 24.00 -3.23
C THR A 450 13.87 23.25 -2.52
N ARG A 451 13.77 23.06 -1.20
CA ARG A 451 14.76 22.31 -0.43
C ARG A 451 14.87 20.85 -0.86
N LEU A 452 13.75 20.22 -1.19
CA LEU A 452 13.75 18.87 -1.76
C LEU A 452 14.44 18.83 -3.12
N GLY A 453 14.23 19.85 -3.97
CA GLY A 453 14.96 20.01 -5.23
C GLY A 453 16.49 20.14 -5.03
N GLU A 454 16.91 20.91 -4.01
CA GLU A 454 18.33 21.00 -3.63
C GLU A 454 18.90 19.65 -3.18
N ALA A 455 18.14 18.85 -2.43
CA ALA A 455 18.54 17.50 -2.02
C ALA A 455 18.63 16.54 -3.22
N LEU A 456 17.72 16.63 -4.18
CA LEU A 456 17.76 15.85 -5.42
C LEU A 456 18.96 16.21 -6.29
N ALA A 457 19.45 17.44 -6.25
CA ALA A 457 20.66 17.83 -6.99
C ALA A 457 21.93 17.09 -6.54
N MET A 458 21.90 16.38 -5.41
CA MET A 458 23.00 15.52 -4.96
C MET A 458 22.98 14.11 -5.57
N ASP A 459 22.09 13.83 -6.48
CA ASP A 459 21.84 12.55 -7.14
C ASP A 459 23.16 11.86 -7.56
N THR A 460 23.99 12.52 -8.38
CA THR A 460 25.29 12.00 -8.82
C THR A 460 26.27 11.71 -7.68
N THR A 461 26.20 12.46 -6.58
CA THR A 461 27.05 12.22 -5.40
C THR A 461 26.63 10.95 -4.69
N VAL A 462 25.31 10.76 -4.54
CA VAL A 462 24.74 9.57 -3.92
C VAL A 462 24.98 8.33 -4.79
N GLU A 463 24.89 8.45 -6.12
CA GLU A 463 25.24 7.39 -7.07
C GLU A 463 26.66 6.88 -6.83
N LYS A 464 27.66 7.78 -6.75
CA LYS A 464 29.06 7.39 -6.49
C LYS A 464 29.25 6.70 -5.14
N ILE A 465 28.57 7.20 -4.10
CA ILE A 465 28.65 6.61 -2.75
C ILE A 465 28.01 5.23 -2.71
N SER A 466 27.01 4.96 -3.55
CA SER A 466 26.36 3.65 -3.61
C SER A 466 27.33 2.51 -4.01
N GLU A 467 28.46 2.82 -4.67
CA GLU A 467 29.50 1.84 -5.04
C GLU A 467 30.08 1.12 -3.82
N HIS A 468 30.10 1.75 -2.63
CA HIS A 468 30.55 1.16 -1.37
C HIS A 468 29.69 -0.03 -0.93
N PHE A 469 28.46 -0.18 -1.48
CA PHE A 469 27.54 -1.25 -1.12
C PHE A 469 27.52 -2.42 -2.10
N ALA A 470 28.21 -2.34 -3.24
CA ALA A 470 28.09 -3.31 -4.33
C ALA A 470 28.30 -4.77 -3.87
N GLU A 471 29.35 -4.99 -3.05
CA GLU A 471 29.75 -6.30 -2.53
C GLU A 471 29.28 -6.53 -1.07
N LYS A 472 28.56 -5.58 -0.46
CA LYS A 472 28.15 -5.69 0.94
C LYS A 472 26.86 -6.49 1.10
N HIS A 473 26.75 -7.23 2.20
CA HIS A 473 25.57 -8.05 2.54
C HIS A 473 24.79 -7.49 3.73
N HIS A 474 25.43 -6.65 4.54
CA HIS A 474 24.85 -6.09 5.76
C HIS A 474 25.14 -4.59 5.83
N THR A 475 24.27 -3.83 6.47
CA THR A 475 24.46 -2.41 6.76
C THR A 475 23.65 -1.98 7.97
N LEU A 476 24.17 -1.03 8.74
CA LEU A 476 23.44 -0.37 9.81
C LEU A 476 23.02 1.04 9.40
N PHE A 477 21.84 1.44 9.85
CA PHE A 477 21.36 2.80 9.73
C PHE A 477 21.22 3.44 11.11
N LEU A 478 21.67 4.66 11.27
CA LEU A 478 21.67 5.36 12.55
C LEU A 478 20.92 6.69 12.46
N GLY A 479 20.07 6.93 13.45
CA GLY A 479 19.41 8.22 13.64
C GLY A 479 19.23 8.54 15.13
N ARG A 480 18.93 9.80 15.44
CA ARG A 480 18.58 10.26 16.80
C ARG A 480 17.27 11.03 16.77
N GLY A 481 16.46 10.92 17.85
CA GLY A 481 15.15 11.59 17.90
C GLY A 481 14.27 11.24 16.71
N ALA A 482 13.66 12.25 16.09
CA ALA A 482 12.80 12.08 14.90
C ALA A 482 13.54 11.50 13.66
N GLN A 483 14.89 11.51 13.66
CA GLN A 483 15.69 10.91 12.59
C GLN A 483 15.85 9.39 12.72
N TYR A 484 15.54 8.79 13.85
CA TYR A 484 15.56 7.33 13.99
C TYR A 484 14.53 6.65 13.09
N PRO A 485 13.25 7.06 13.06
CA PRO A 485 12.29 6.53 12.08
C PRO A 485 12.69 6.78 10.61
N VAL A 486 13.40 7.86 10.31
CA VAL A 486 13.96 8.13 8.95
C VAL A 486 15.05 7.11 8.62
N ALA A 487 15.92 6.81 9.56
CA ALA A 487 16.93 5.75 9.43
C ALA A 487 16.26 4.36 9.23
N MET A 488 15.16 4.07 9.95
CA MET A 488 14.36 2.85 9.75
C MET A 488 13.79 2.78 8.33
N GLU A 489 13.28 3.89 7.80
CA GLU A 489 12.76 3.96 6.43
C GLU A 489 13.87 3.75 5.39
N GLY A 490 15.05 4.36 5.58
CA GLY A 490 16.21 4.11 4.72
C GLY A 490 16.64 2.65 4.72
N ALA A 491 16.72 2.03 5.88
CA ALA A 491 17.03 0.60 6.02
C ALA A 491 15.96 -0.28 5.35
N LEU A 492 14.68 0.08 5.48
CA LEU A 492 13.57 -0.61 4.82
C LEU A 492 13.72 -0.52 3.29
N LYS A 493 13.92 0.67 2.75
CA LYS A 493 14.09 0.86 1.28
C LYS A 493 15.27 0.05 0.75
N LEU A 494 16.41 0.10 1.43
CA LEU A 494 17.60 -0.63 0.98
C LEU A 494 17.34 -2.16 0.96
N LYS A 495 16.79 -2.74 2.01
CA LYS A 495 16.52 -4.19 2.06
C LYS A 495 15.47 -4.64 1.04
N GLU A 496 14.44 -3.83 0.80
CA GLU A 496 13.35 -4.17 -0.13
C GLU A 496 13.86 -4.37 -1.56
N ILE A 497 14.74 -3.51 -2.05
CA ILE A 497 15.11 -3.47 -3.47
C ILE A 497 16.52 -3.98 -3.77
N SER A 498 17.45 -3.96 -2.80
CA SER A 498 18.82 -4.44 -2.99
C SER A 498 19.09 -5.83 -2.41
N TYR A 499 18.20 -6.30 -1.51
CA TYR A 499 18.31 -7.54 -0.72
C TYR A 499 19.51 -7.56 0.24
N ILE A 500 20.09 -6.40 0.53
CA ILE A 500 21.06 -6.24 1.62
C ILE A 500 20.30 -6.29 2.95
N HIS A 501 20.80 -7.05 3.91
CA HIS A 501 20.24 -7.05 5.26
C HIS A 501 20.58 -5.72 5.94
N ALA A 502 19.59 -4.85 6.06
CA ALA A 502 19.71 -3.50 6.60
C ALA A 502 18.86 -3.35 7.87
N GLU A 503 19.46 -2.85 8.94
CA GLU A 503 18.77 -2.58 10.19
C GLU A 503 19.03 -1.15 10.66
N ALA A 504 18.09 -0.57 11.39
CA ALA A 504 18.23 0.77 11.94
C ALA A 504 18.17 0.73 13.47
N TYR A 505 19.02 1.57 14.08
CA TYR A 505 19.07 1.73 15.53
C TYR A 505 19.10 3.21 15.93
N PRO A 506 18.50 3.58 17.08
CA PRO A 506 18.86 4.84 17.70
C PRO A 506 20.37 4.82 17.98
N ALA A 507 21.12 5.82 17.52
CA ALA A 507 22.59 5.78 17.59
C ALA A 507 23.12 5.59 19.03
N GLY A 508 22.33 6.02 20.05
CA GLY A 508 22.67 5.80 21.45
C GLY A 508 22.63 4.33 21.88
N GLU A 509 21.87 3.48 21.19
CA GLU A 509 21.72 2.05 21.47
C GLU A 509 22.87 1.18 20.94
N LEU A 510 23.79 1.75 20.15
CA LEU A 510 24.94 1.00 19.62
C LEU A 510 25.70 0.21 20.70
N LYS A 511 25.88 0.81 21.89
CA LYS A 511 26.59 0.20 23.02
C LYS A 511 25.88 -0.99 23.65
N HIS A 512 24.59 -1.15 23.37
CA HIS A 512 23.75 -2.19 23.95
C HIS A 512 23.61 -3.43 23.05
N GLY A 513 24.56 -3.64 22.13
CA GLY A 513 24.63 -4.82 21.28
C GLY A 513 25.10 -4.54 19.83
N PRO A 514 24.45 -3.64 19.07
CA PRO A 514 24.74 -3.47 17.64
C PRO A 514 26.19 -3.14 17.32
N LEU A 515 26.93 -2.49 18.23
CA LEU A 515 28.33 -2.15 18.05
C LEU A 515 29.25 -3.38 17.88
N ALA A 516 28.81 -4.55 18.33
CA ALA A 516 29.51 -5.82 18.13
C ALA A 516 29.53 -6.27 16.66
N LEU A 517 28.62 -5.74 15.83
CA LEU A 517 28.52 -6.05 14.39
C LEU A 517 29.40 -5.15 13.53
N VAL A 518 29.95 -4.07 14.10
CA VAL A 518 30.70 -3.06 13.34
C VAL A 518 32.10 -3.57 13.02
N ASP A 519 32.40 -3.68 11.73
CA ASP A 519 33.69 -3.99 11.14
C ASP A 519 33.84 -3.27 9.79
N ALA A 520 34.91 -3.55 9.04
CA ALA A 520 35.16 -2.94 7.74
C ALA A 520 34.20 -3.40 6.62
N ASP A 521 33.48 -4.50 6.83
CA ASP A 521 32.55 -5.05 5.84
C ASP A 521 31.11 -4.60 6.04
N MET A 522 30.83 -3.89 7.14
CA MET A 522 29.52 -3.35 7.45
C MET A 522 29.50 -1.82 7.35
N PRO A 523 29.04 -1.24 6.23
CA PRO A 523 28.82 0.19 6.12
C PRO A 523 27.77 0.66 7.13
N VAL A 524 27.99 1.85 7.69
CA VAL A 524 27.06 2.49 8.64
C VAL A 524 26.56 3.80 8.04
N VAL A 525 25.28 3.85 7.72
CA VAL A 525 24.61 5.02 7.16
C VAL A 525 24.01 5.86 8.29
N THR A 526 24.24 7.16 8.27
CA THR A 526 23.77 8.06 9.33
C THR A 526 23.16 9.33 8.76
N VAL A 527 22.06 9.78 9.35
CA VAL A 527 21.44 11.09 9.10
C VAL A 527 21.76 12.04 10.25
N ALA A 528 22.36 13.18 9.92
CA ALA A 528 22.95 14.11 10.88
C ALA A 528 22.51 15.57 10.63
N PRO A 529 21.24 15.93 10.97
CA PRO A 529 20.81 17.33 10.94
C PRO A 529 21.57 18.15 11.99
N ASN A 530 21.65 19.46 11.77
CA ASN A 530 22.24 20.37 12.72
C ASN A 530 21.22 20.76 13.81
N ASN A 531 21.14 19.93 14.84
CA ASN A 531 20.24 20.12 15.98
C ASN A 531 20.92 19.83 17.31
N GLU A 532 20.17 19.92 18.42
CA GLU A 532 20.68 19.70 19.76
C GLU A 532 21.29 18.31 20.04
N LEU A 533 20.93 17.30 19.22
CA LEU A 533 21.43 15.92 19.35
C LEU A 533 22.69 15.68 18.53
N LEU A 534 23.15 16.66 17.72
CA LEU A 534 24.27 16.49 16.80
C LEU A 534 25.57 16.08 17.49
N GLU A 535 25.94 16.74 18.59
CA GLU A 535 27.17 16.43 19.34
C GLU A 535 27.14 15.02 19.96
N LYS A 536 25.96 14.55 20.38
CA LYS A 536 25.77 13.17 20.85
C LYS A 536 25.93 12.17 19.70
N LEU A 537 25.40 12.52 18.53
CA LEU A 537 25.55 11.71 17.32
C LEU A 537 27.01 11.61 16.89
N LYS A 538 27.75 12.73 16.83
CA LYS A 538 29.20 12.75 16.52
C LYS A 538 29.99 11.79 17.43
N SER A 539 29.68 11.77 18.72
CA SER A 539 30.30 10.84 19.66
C SER A 539 30.03 9.37 19.29
N ASN A 540 28.79 9.04 18.86
CA ASN A 540 28.46 7.69 18.42
C ASN A 540 29.18 7.32 17.10
N LEU A 541 29.36 8.26 16.17
CA LEU A 541 30.12 8.03 14.94
C LEU A 541 31.60 7.74 15.22
N GLN A 542 32.19 8.42 16.19
CA GLN A 542 33.58 8.12 16.65
C GLN A 542 33.71 6.69 17.19
N GLU A 543 32.69 6.16 17.87
CA GLU A 543 32.69 4.78 18.37
C GLU A 543 32.69 3.75 17.24
N VAL A 544 31.94 4.03 16.15
CA VAL A 544 31.93 3.22 14.94
C VAL A 544 33.32 3.24 14.27
N ARG A 545 33.87 4.42 14.07
CA ARG A 545 35.21 4.57 13.46
C ARG A 545 36.32 3.89 14.24
N ALA A 546 36.29 4.00 15.56
CA ALA A 546 37.29 3.37 16.44
C ALA A 546 37.36 1.84 16.29
N ARG A 547 36.35 1.24 15.64
CA ARG A 547 36.23 -0.22 15.37
C ARG A 547 36.43 -0.56 13.89
N GLY A 548 36.88 0.42 13.08
CA GLY A 548 37.12 0.21 11.65
C GLY A 548 35.86 0.26 10.78
N GLY A 549 34.71 0.65 11.33
CA GLY A 549 33.48 0.79 10.55
C GLY A 549 33.56 1.91 9.54
N GLU A 550 33.02 1.67 8.35
CA GLU A 550 32.87 2.64 7.27
C GLU A 550 31.60 3.48 7.48
N LEU A 551 31.74 4.81 7.51
CA LEU A 551 30.66 5.75 7.75
C LEU A 551 30.24 6.47 6.48
N ILE A 552 28.96 6.42 6.14
CA ILE A 552 28.30 7.25 5.14
C ILE A 552 27.35 8.20 5.89
N VAL A 553 27.69 9.49 5.91
CA VAL A 553 26.96 10.47 6.74
C VAL A 553 26.30 11.52 5.85
N PHE A 554 24.99 11.55 5.86
CA PHE A 554 24.19 12.62 5.29
C PHE A 554 24.10 13.72 6.34
N ALA A 555 24.94 14.73 6.24
CA ALA A 555 25.13 15.75 7.26
C ALA A 555 24.69 17.13 6.77
N ASP A 556 24.02 17.89 7.64
CA ASP A 556 23.81 19.31 7.41
C ASP A 556 25.15 19.99 7.10
N ARG A 557 25.18 20.86 6.09
CA ARG A 557 26.40 21.61 5.69
C ARG A 557 27.02 22.41 6.84
N GLU A 558 26.25 22.73 7.86
CA GLU A 558 26.67 23.48 9.04
C GLU A 558 27.01 22.56 10.23
N ALA A 559 26.89 21.23 10.06
CA ALA A 559 27.13 20.26 11.14
C ALA A 559 28.59 20.17 11.60
N GLY A 560 29.56 20.68 10.80
CA GLY A 560 30.98 20.61 11.14
C GLY A 560 31.47 19.16 11.26
N ILE A 561 31.01 18.26 10.40
CA ILE A 561 31.55 16.90 10.24
C ILE A 561 32.37 16.89 8.95
N GLU A 562 33.60 16.39 9.02
CA GLU A 562 34.52 16.39 7.89
C GLU A 562 34.78 14.99 7.34
N ASN A 563 35.10 14.91 6.03
CA ASN A 563 35.57 13.69 5.41
C ASN A 563 36.87 13.22 6.06
N GLY A 564 37.05 11.92 6.11
CA GLY A 564 38.28 11.32 6.66
C GLY A 564 38.40 9.87 6.20
N GLU A 565 39.44 9.20 6.62
CA GLU A 565 39.63 7.79 6.32
C GLU A 565 38.40 7.00 6.84
N GLY A 566 37.74 6.23 5.95
CA GLY A 566 36.51 5.48 6.25
C GLY A 566 35.31 6.35 6.63
N THR A 567 35.31 7.64 6.27
CA THR A 567 34.15 8.52 6.51
C THR A 567 33.84 9.36 5.27
N PHE A 568 32.66 9.15 4.72
CA PHE A 568 32.17 9.82 3.51
C PHE A 568 30.98 10.71 3.88
N ILE A 569 31.09 12.00 3.61
CA ILE A 569 30.08 12.99 3.94
C ILE A 569 29.34 13.41 2.69
N VAL A 570 28.01 13.34 2.74
CA VAL A 570 27.11 13.99 1.79
C VAL A 570 26.56 15.24 2.46
N SER A 571 26.96 16.41 1.95
CA SER A 571 26.57 17.69 2.52
C SER A 571 25.14 18.05 2.16
N MET A 572 24.23 18.04 3.14
CA MET A 572 22.80 18.33 2.99
C MET A 572 22.52 19.83 3.09
N PRO A 573 21.49 20.32 2.38
CA PRO A 573 20.99 21.69 2.60
C PRO A 573 20.58 21.88 4.06
N HIS A 574 20.83 23.08 4.59
CA HIS A 574 20.32 23.45 5.91
C HIS A 574 18.80 23.58 5.87
N ILE A 575 18.12 23.04 6.88
CA ILE A 575 16.66 23.09 7.02
C ILE A 575 16.28 23.19 8.50
N HIS A 576 15.12 23.77 8.79
CA HIS A 576 14.53 23.77 10.12
C HIS A 576 14.36 22.32 10.64
N ASP A 577 14.71 22.05 11.90
CA ASP A 577 14.81 20.68 12.46
C ASP A 577 13.47 19.91 12.36
N VAL A 578 12.34 20.56 12.52
CA VAL A 578 11.01 19.95 12.35
C VAL A 578 10.80 19.37 10.96
N LEU A 579 11.38 19.97 9.90
CA LEU A 579 11.25 19.50 8.52
C LEU A 579 12.38 18.56 8.10
N ALA A 580 13.42 18.44 8.91
CA ALA A 580 14.56 17.58 8.62
C ALA A 580 14.17 16.11 8.31
N PRO A 581 13.21 15.46 8.99
CA PRO A 581 12.77 14.11 8.63
C PRO A 581 12.29 13.98 7.17
N ILE A 582 11.67 15.01 6.61
CA ILE A 582 11.19 15.00 5.22
C ILE A 582 12.37 15.12 4.26
N LEU A 583 13.28 16.06 4.52
CA LEU A 583 14.45 16.31 3.65
C LEU A 583 15.40 15.13 3.61
N TYR A 584 15.77 14.58 4.78
CA TYR A 584 16.79 13.52 4.89
C TYR A 584 16.32 12.16 4.36
N THR A 585 15.03 12.01 4.09
CA THR A 585 14.50 10.82 3.41
C THR A 585 14.97 10.73 1.95
N ILE A 586 15.11 11.87 1.26
CA ILE A 586 15.45 11.92 -0.18
C ILE A 586 16.77 11.19 -0.49
N PRO A 587 17.92 11.51 0.14
CA PRO A 587 19.18 10.85 -0.18
C PRO A 587 19.20 9.37 0.21
N LEU A 588 18.43 8.94 1.22
CA LEU A 588 18.31 7.53 1.58
C LEU A 588 17.56 6.72 0.53
N GLN A 589 16.55 7.33 -0.09
CA GLN A 589 15.82 6.73 -1.21
C GLN A 589 16.72 6.61 -2.45
N LEU A 590 17.48 7.66 -2.79
CA LEU A 590 18.46 7.65 -3.88
C LEU A 590 19.55 6.60 -3.64
N LEU A 591 20.11 6.53 -2.43
CA LEU A 591 21.10 5.52 -2.06
C LEU A 591 20.56 4.10 -2.31
N SER A 592 19.38 3.82 -1.80
CA SER A 592 18.73 2.51 -1.97
C SER A 592 18.50 2.17 -3.43
N TYR A 593 18.05 3.15 -4.23
CA TYR A 593 17.84 3.02 -5.66
C TYR A 593 19.14 2.65 -6.39
N TYR A 594 20.21 3.41 -6.21
CA TYR A 594 21.49 3.18 -6.90
C TYR A 594 22.15 1.87 -6.48
N VAL A 595 22.10 1.52 -5.20
CA VAL A 595 22.58 0.22 -4.72
C VAL A 595 21.84 -0.93 -5.40
N ALA A 596 20.53 -0.83 -5.55
CA ALA A 596 19.72 -1.84 -6.25
C ALA A 596 20.09 -1.94 -7.74
N VAL A 597 20.30 -0.80 -8.42
CA VAL A 597 20.75 -0.74 -9.82
C VAL A 597 22.11 -1.40 -9.99
N LEU A 598 23.08 -1.10 -9.12
CA LEU A 598 24.42 -1.70 -9.14
C LEU A 598 24.38 -3.22 -8.93
N ARG A 599 23.49 -3.69 -8.08
CA ARG A 599 23.31 -5.13 -7.81
C ARG A 599 22.48 -5.85 -8.89
N GLY A 600 21.94 -5.13 -9.86
CA GLY A 600 21.16 -5.70 -10.96
C GLY A 600 19.81 -6.28 -10.52
N THR A 601 19.26 -5.82 -9.40
CA THR A 601 17.95 -6.26 -8.90
C THR A 601 16.80 -5.52 -9.60
N ASP A 602 15.60 -6.08 -9.58
CA ASP A 602 14.41 -5.38 -10.08
C ASP A 602 13.98 -4.32 -9.06
N VAL A 603 14.17 -3.04 -9.43
CA VAL A 603 13.90 -1.89 -8.56
C VAL A 603 12.40 -1.64 -8.38
N ASP A 604 11.63 -1.73 -9.48
CA ASP A 604 10.21 -1.42 -9.47
C ASP A 604 9.35 -2.57 -8.93
N GLN A 605 9.81 -3.82 -9.16
CA GLN A 605 9.11 -5.04 -8.78
C GLN A 605 10.04 -6.04 -8.07
N PRO A 606 10.53 -5.71 -6.87
CA PRO A 606 11.44 -6.59 -6.13
C PRO A 606 10.77 -7.92 -5.77
N ARG A 607 11.58 -8.98 -5.72
CA ARG A 607 11.07 -10.33 -5.41
C ARG A 607 10.36 -10.36 -4.04
N ASN A 608 9.32 -11.18 -3.93
CA ASN A 608 8.59 -11.45 -2.69
C ASN A 608 7.93 -10.22 -2.04
N LEU A 609 7.75 -9.13 -2.77
CA LEU A 609 7.06 -7.93 -2.28
C LEU A 609 5.91 -7.53 -3.20
N ALA A 610 4.93 -6.87 -2.63
CA ALA A 610 3.76 -6.34 -3.32
C ALA A 610 3.51 -4.89 -2.88
N LYS A 611 3.01 -4.04 -3.80
CA LYS A 611 2.77 -2.62 -3.52
C LYS A 611 1.77 -2.38 -2.38
N SER A 612 0.78 -3.23 -2.23
CA SER A 612 -0.26 -3.09 -1.21
C SER A 612 -0.70 -4.47 -0.70
N VAL A 613 -0.78 -4.67 0.61
CA VAL A 613 -1.19 -5.93 1.25
C VAL A 613 -2.67 -5.85 1.58
N THR A 614 -3.53 -6.47 0.75
CA THR A 614 -5.00 -6.47 0.91
C THR A 614 -5.53 -7.82 1.41
N VAL A 615 -4.66 -8.75 1.75
CA VAL A 615 -4.96 -10.04 2.39
C VAL A 615 -4.07 -10.20 3.60
N GLU A 616 -4.51 -11.00 4.54
CA GLU A 616 -3.73 -11.39 5.71
C GLU A 616 -2.85 -12.60 5.41
#